data_8e38da137ac3e3f9d84efc17ee819470
#
_entry.id   8e38da137ac3e3f9d84efc17ee819470
#
_cell.length_a   1.000
_cell.length_b   1.000
_cell.length_c   1.000
_cell.angle_alpha   90.00
_cell.angle_beta   90.00
_cell.angle_gamma   90.00
#
_symmetry.space_group_name_H-M   'P 1'
#
loop_
_entity.id
_entity.type
_entity.pdbx_description
1 polymer ?
#
loop_
_entity_poly.entity_id
_entity_poly.type
_entity_poly.pdbx_seq_one_letter_code
_entity_poly.pdbx_strand_id
1 'polypeptide(L)'
;MLGDCGGSFSKRSGNVFPITPPPFNPERALETLEKLIALRPEIVCYGHFGYSYDAVKKLTFYRSELETWCEVVERGVREGLDLNGIWEVLKEQDPLLRLSLDDDGKRRTAIPSIMGLIEYTKWKIKEETEHISTSSKQSIGNH
;
A
#
# COMPACT_ATOMS: atom_id res chain seq x y z
N MET A 1 -6.76 -6.87 -17.89
CA MET A 1 -7.44 -6.00 -16.90
C MET A 1 -6.92 -6.35 -15.50
N LEU A 2 -6.37 -5.38 -14.78
CA LEU A 2 -5.67 -5.63 -13.51
C LEU A 2 -6.59 -5.68 -12.27
N GLY A 3 -7.89 -5.35 -12.39
CA GLY A 3 -8.73 -5.10 -11.23
C GLY A 3 -8.11 -4.02 -10.33
N ASP A 4 -8.16 -4.20 -9.01
CA ASP A 4 -7.58 -3.25 -8.05
C ASP A 4 -6.07 -3.47 -7.81
N CYS A 5 -5.48 -4.49 -8.42
CA CYS A 5 -4.07 -4.85 -8.27
C CYS A 5 -3.11 -3.76 -8.78
N GLY A 6 -3.54 -2.95 -9.73
CA GLY A 6 -2.77 -1.83 -10.28
C GLY A 6 -3.08 -0.46 -9.69
N GLY A 7 -3.87 -0.40 -8.62
CA GLY A 7 -4.32 0.85 -8.00
C GLY A 7 -5.49 1.51 -8.73
N SER A 8 -5.85 2.71 -8.30
CA SER A 8 -6.88 3.55 -8.92
C SER A 8 -6.25 4.58 -9.84
N PHE A 9 -6.65 4.56 -11.11
CA PHE A 9 -6.18 5.51 -12.10
C PHE A 9 -7.13 6.72 -12.21
N SER A 10 -6.58 7.91 -12.05
CA SER A 10 -7.31 9.17 -12.27
C SER A 10 -7.08 9.69 -13.68
N LYS A 11 -8.11 9.66 -14.51
CA LYS A 11 -8.05 10.26 -15.88
C LYS A 11 -7.72 11.75 -15.86
N ARG A 12 -8.15 12.46 -14.81
CA ARG A 12 -7.97 13.90 -14.69
C ARG A 12 -6.52 14.29 -14.46
N SER A 13 -5.81 13.55 -13.59
CA SER A 13 -4.41 13.83 -13.23
C SER A 13 -3.41 12.90 -13.91
N GLY A 14 -3.87 11.79 -14.49
CA GLY A 14 -3.00 10.73 -15.00
C GLY A 14 -2.27 9.95 -13.92
N ASN A 15 -2.59 10.17 -12.65
CA ASN A 15 -1.94 9.54 -11.50
C ASN A 15 -2.63 8.24 -11.09
N VAL A 16 -1.87 7.39 -10.41
CA VAL A 16 -2.35 6.14 -9.84
C VAL A 16 -2.20 6.21 -8.32
N PHE A 17 -3.26 5.87 -7.59
CA PHE A 17 -3.28 5.88 -6.13
C PHE A 17 -3.47 4.47 -5.57
N PRO A 18 -2.90 4.17 -4.38
CA PRO A 18 -3.15 2.91 -3.71
C PRO A 18 -4.63 2.69 -3.39
N ILE A 19 -5.13 1.49 -3.73
CA ILE A 19 -6.40 0.95 -3.27
C ILE A 19 -6.11 -0.34 -2.52
N THR A 20 -6.14 -0.26 -1.22
CA THR A 20 -5.72 -1.35 -0.32
C THR A 20 -6.73 -1.58 0.82
N PRO A 21 -8.05 -1.66 0.52
CA PRO A 21 -9.04 -1.89 1.57
C PRO A 21 -8.84 -3.28 2.20
N PRO A 22 -9.22 -3.46 3.49
CA PRO A 22 -9.12 -4.77 4.14
C PRO A 22 -10.00 -5.84 3.46
N PRO A 23 -9.56 -7.09 3.39
CA PRO A 23 -8.23 -7.59 3.73
C PRO A 23 -7.24 -7.35 2.58
N PHE A 24 -6.06 -6.81 2.87
CA PHE A 24 -5.03 -6.52 1.87
C PHE A 24 -3.68 -7.08 2.31
N ASN A 25 -2.95 -7.71 1.39
CA ASN A 25 -1.59 -8.20 1.62
C ASN A 25 -0.61 -7.43 0.72
N PRO A 26 0.11 -6.44 1.25
CA PRO A 26 1.01 -5.60 0.46
C PRO A 26 2.20 -6.38 -0.12
N GLU A 27 2.72 -7.39 0.55
CA GLU A 27 3.84 -8.19 0.06
C GLU A 27 3.45 -8.94 -1.22
N ARG A 28 2.28 -9.58 -1.22
CA ARG A 28 1.75 -10.24 -2.42
C ARG A 28 1.44 -9.25 -3.55
N ALA A 29 0.95 -8.07 -3.20
CA ALA A 29 0.68 -7.03 -4.18
C ALA A 29 1.97 -6.55 -4.86
N LEU A 30 3.03 -6.30 -4.09
CA LEU A 30 4.34 -5.91 -4.61
C LEU A 30 4.96 -7.00 -5.49
N GLU A 31 4.92 -8.27 -5.08
CA GLU A 31 5.37 -9.39 -5.92
C GLU A 31 4.59 -9.48 -7.25
N THR A 32 3.30 -9.25 -7.20
CA THR A 32 2.45 -9.25 -8.41
C THR A 32 2.82 -8.10 -9.34
N LEU A 33 3.05 -6.91 -8.80
CA LEU A 33 3.50 -5.75 -9.57
C LEU A 33 4.87 -6.00 -10.23
N GLU A 34 5.81 -6.62 -9.53
CA GLU A 34 7.09 -7.00 -10.12
C GLU A 34 6.95 -7.94 -11.32
N LYS A 35 6.11 -8.97 -11.17
CA LYS A 35 5.81 -9.90 -12.27
C LYS A 35 5.16 -9.20 -13.46
N LEU A 36 4.22 -8.29 -13.21
CA LEU A 36 3.55 -7.51 -14.25
C LEU A 36 4.52 -6.57 -14.98
N ILE A 37 5.39 -5.89 -14.25
CA ILE A 37 6.44 -5.01 -14.82
C ILE A 37 7.43 -5.82 -15.67
N ALA A 38 7.80 -7.01 -15.22
CA ALA A 38 8.72 -7.90 -15.94
C ALA A 38 8.17 -8.37 -17.29
N LEU A 39 6.84 -8.45 -17.44
CA LEU A 39 6.18 -8.76 -18.72
C LEU A 39 6.28 -7.64 -19.75
N ARG A 40 6.72 -6.45 -19.35
CA ARG A 40 6.84 -5.26 -20.20
C ARG A 40 5.57 -4.96 -21.02
N PRO A 41 4.40 -4.83 -20.38
CA PRO A 41 3.16 -4.56 -21.11
C PRO A 41 3.21 -3.19 -21.78
N GLU A 42 2.63 -3.10 -22.97
CA GLU A 42 2.48 -1.82 -23.68
C GLU A 42 1.30 -1.02 -23.13
N ILE A 43 0.23 -1.72 -22.74
CA ILE A 43 -1.02 -1.11 -22.28
C ILE A 43 -1.40 -1.70 -20.93
N VAL A 44 -1.80 -0.85 -20.00
CA VAL A 44 -2.47 -1.23 -18.75
C VAL A 44 -3.92 -0.77 -18.76
N CYS A 45 -4.83 -1.70 -18.45
CA CYS A 45 -6.27 -1.42 -18.33
C CYS A 45 -6.68 -1.51 -16.86
N TYR A 46 -7.27 -0.43 -16.34
CA TYR A 46 -7.79 -0.32 -14.98
C TYR A 46 -9.27 -0.69 -14.94
N GLY A 47 -9.69 -1.35 -13.85
CA GLY A 47 -11.05 -1.89 -13.73
C GLY A 47 -12.17 -0.84 -13.83
N HIS A 48 -11.91 0.41 -13.41
CA HIS A 48 -12.94 1.43 -13.31
C HIS A 48 -12.67 2.70 -14.13
N PHE A 49 -11.44 2.98 -14.56
CA PHE A 49 -11.08 4.34 -14.98
C PHE A 49 -10.30 4.45 -16.30
N GLY A 50 -10.21 3.40 -17.08
CA GLY A 50 -9.64 3.47 -18.42
C GLY A 50 -8.32 2.73 -18.60
N TYR A 51 -7.49 3.21 -19.50
CA TYR A 51 -6.23 2.58 -19.89
C TYR A 51 -5.11 3.60 -20.08
N SER A 52 -3.87 3.13 -20.04
CA SER A 52 -2.68 3.91 -20.37
C SER A 52 -1.71 3.09 -21.22
N TYR A 53 -1.10 3.74 -22.21
CA TYR A 53 -0.04 3.14 -23.04
C TYR A 53 1.32 3.09 -22.34
N ASP A 54 1.53 3.90 -21.30
CA ASP A 54 2.75 3.91 -20.49
C ASP A 54 2.70 2.86 -19.37
N ALA A 55 2.33 1.62 -19.68
CA ALA A 55 2.02 0.61 -18.68
C ALA A 55 3.16 0.35 -17.69
N VAL A 56 4.39 0.11 -18.18
CA VAL A 56 5.55 -0.14 -17.31
C VAL A 56 5.82 1.04 -16.38
N LYS A 57 5.77 2.26 -16.91
CA LYS A 57 5.96 3.49 -16.13
C LYS A 57 4.90 3.65 -15.03
N LYS A 58 3.64 3.40 -15.37
CA LYS A 58 2.51 3.48 -14.41
C LYS A 58 2.60 2.42 -13.32
N LEU A 59 2.92 1.18 -13.68
CA LEU A 59 3.08 0.09 -12.71
C LEU A 59 4.28 0.32 -11.79
N THR A 60 5.41 0.80 -12.33
CA THR A 60 6.61 1.13 -11.53
C THR A 60 6.32 2.28 -10.57
N PHE A 61 5.62 3.31 -11.04
CA PHE A 61 5.20 4.43 -10.21
C PHE A 61 4.27 3.95 -9.08
N TYR A 62 3.24 3.17 -9.41
CA TYR A 62 2.31 2.63 -8.41
C TYR A 62 3.02 1.75 -7.37
N ARG A 63 3.98 0.92 -7.81
CA ARG A 63 4.80 0.13 -6.89
C ARG A 63 5.53 1.01 -5.88
N SER A 64 6.17 2.09 -6.34
CA SER A 64 6.87 3.05 -5.48
C SER A 64 5.94 3.74 -4.50
N GLU A 65 4.74 4.14 -4.94
CA GLU A 65 3.71 4.73 -4.08
C GLU A 65 3.25 3.75 -3.00
N LEU A 66 2.97 2.49 -3.39
CA LEU A 66 2.56 1.46 -2.43
C LEU A 66 3.65 1.17 -1.40
N GLU A 67 4.91 1.09 -1.82
CA GLU A 67 6.06 0.94 -0.91
C GLU A 67 6.11 2.09 0.10
N THR A 68 6.01 3.33 -0.36
CA THR A 68 5.99 4.53 0.50
C THR A 68 4.85 4.49 1.52
N TRP A 69 3.64 4.14 1.08
CA TRP A 69 2.50 4.02 1.98
C TRP A 69 2.68 2.91 3.02
N CYS A 70 3.22 1.77 2.61
CA CYS A 70 3.53 0.66 3.53
C CYS A 70 4.54 1.09 4.61
N GLU A 71 5.63 1.76 4.21
CA GLU A 71 6.66 2.24 5.14
C GLU A 71 6.11 3.26 6.14
N VAL A 72 5.32 4.23 5.67
CA VAL A 72 4.72 5.26 6.53
C VAL A 72 3.73 4.64 7.51
N VAL A 73 2.87 3.74 7.03
CA VAL A 73 1.88 3.07 7.90
C VAL A 73 2.57 2.16 8.91
N GLU A 74 3.56 1.35 8.50
CA GLU A 74 4.29 0.48 9.42
C GLU A 74 4.98 1.27 10.51
N ARG A 75 5.68 2.34 10.15
CA ARG A 75 6.32 3.23 11.12
C ARG A 75 5.30 3.86 12.06
N GLY A 76 4.21 4.41 11.54
CA GLY A 76 3.16 5.02 12.33
C GLY A 76 2.50 4.06 13.32
N VAL A 77 2.23 2.81 12.91
CA VAL A 77 1.69 1.78 13.80
C VAL A 77 2.68 1.41 14.90
N ARG A 78 3.97 1.26 14.58
CA ARG A 78 5.01 0.96 15.56
C ARG A 78 5.24 2.10 16.56
N GLU A 79 5.06 3.35 16.14
CA GLU A 79 5.13 4.56 16.97
C GLU A 79 3.83 4.85 17.75
N GLY A 80 2.78 4.07 17.55
CA GLY A 80 1.50 4.21 18.25
C GLY A 80 0.61 5.34 17.72
N LEU A 81 0.84 5.80 16.48
CA LEU A 81 -0.01 6.79 15.85
C LEU A 81 -1.41 6.19 15.54
N ASP A 82 -2.42 7.03 15.70
CA ASP A 82 -3.77 6.70 15.24
C ASP A 82 -3.93 6.93 13.72
N LEU A 83 -5.09 6.61 13.19
CA LEU A 83 -5.41 6.78 11.78
C LEU A 83 -5.20 8.22 11.29
N ASN A 84 -5.56 9.21 12.11
CA ASN A 84 -5.39 10.62 11.75
C ASN A 84 -3.90 11.01 11.73
N GLY A 85 -3.12 10.54 12.70
CA GLY A 85 -1.67 10.76 12.74
C GLY A 85 -0.97 10.19 11.51
N ILE A 86 -1.31 8.96 11.12
CA ILE A 86 -0.77 8.32 9.91
C ILE A 86 -1.18 9.09 8.65
N TRP A 87 -2.44 9.54 8.56
CA TRP A 87 -2.93 10.38 7.46
C TRP A 87 -2.12 11.67 7.30
N GLU A 88 -1.86 12.39 8.40
CA GLU A 88 -1.07 13.62 8.36
C GLU A 88 0.36 13.37 7.86
N VAL A 89 1.01 12.30 8.34
CA VAL A 89 2.37 11.93 7.86
C VAL A 89 2.35 11.57 6.38
N LEU A 90 1.36 10.81 5.92
CA LEU A 90 1.22 10.48 4.50
C LEU A 90 1.06 11.73 3.62
N LYS A 91 0.24 12.69 4.03
CA LYS A 91 0.08 13.96 3.30
C LYS A 91 1.39 14.73 3.14
N GLU A 92 2.25 14.66 4.14
CA GLU A 92 3.56 15.32 4.09
C GLU A 92 4.53 14.60 3.15
N GLN A 93 4.52 13.28 3.13
CA GLN A 93 5.48 12.46 2.40
C GLN A 93 5.06 12.11 0.97
N ASP A 94 3.76 12.08 0.69
CA ASP A 94 3.23 11.82 -0.64
C ASP A 94 2.86 13.13 -1.36
N PRO A 95 3.67 13.57 -2.36
CA PRO A 95 3.42 14.80 -3.09
C PRO A 95 2.07 14.81 -3.82
N LEU A 96 1.55 13.64 -4.22
CA LEU A 96 0.26 13.54 -4.91
C LEU A 96 -0.90 13.85 -3.98
N LEU A 97 -0.82 13.41 -2.73
CA LEU A 97 -1.81 13.76 -1.71
C LEU A 97 -1.77 15.25 -1.39
N ARG A 98 -0.58 15.87 -1.41
CA ARG A 98 -0.40 17.29 -1.15
C ARG A 98 -0.94 18.18 -2.27
N LEU A 99 -0.74 17.80 -3.52
CA LEU A 99 -1.05 18.64 -4.69
C LEU A 99 -2.53 18.64 -5.11
N SER A 100 -3.34 17.73 -4.59
CA SER A 100 -4.74 17.67 -4.97
C SER A 100 -5.56 18.68 -4.13
N LEU A 101 -6.44 19.40 -4.78
CA LEU A 101 -7.20 20.51 -4.24
C LEU A 101 -8.40 20.13 -3.35
N ASP A 102 -8.76 18.85 -3.32
CA ASP A 102 -9.91 18.32 -2.57
C ASP A 102 -9.44 17.38 -1.45
N ASP A 103 -9.25 17.96 -0.27
CA ASP A 103 -8.79 17.21 0.91
C ASP A 103 -9.83 16.18 1.40
N ASP A 104 -11.11 16.51 1.33
CA ASP A 104 -12.20 15.62 1.77
C ASP A 104 -12.39 14.42 0.84
N GLY A 105 -12.36 14.64 -0.46
CA GLY A 105 -12.46 13.56 -1.46
C GLY A 105 -11.30 12.59 -1.39
N LYS A 106 -10.08 13.08 -1.23
CA LYS A 106 -8.89 12.25 -1.05
C LYS A 106 -8.93 11.46 0.24
N ARG A 107 -9.26 12.12 1.34
CA ARG A 107 -9.39 11.48 2.64
C ARG A 107 -10.39 10.33 2.57
N ARG A 108 -11.54 10.53 1.94
CA ARG A 108 -12.56 9.48 1.74
C ARG A 108 -12.04 8.27 0.99
N THR A 109 -11.18 8.47 0.00
CA THR A 109 -10.59 7.38 -0.81
C THR A 109 -9.38 6.74 -0.12
N ALA A 110 -8.55 7.53 0.54
CA ALA A 110 -7.32 7.07 1.17
C ALA A 110 -7.56 6.33 2.50
N ILE A 111 -8.54 6.75 3.30
CA ILE A 111 -8.80 6.15 4.62
C ILE A 111 -9.02 4.64 4.57
N PRO A 112 -9.88 4.07 3.71
CA PRO A 112 -10.03 2.62 3.62
C PRO A 112 -8.72 1.92 3.26
N SER A 113 -7.91 2.52 2.40
CA SER A 113 -6.60 1.97 2.01
C SER A 113 -5.61 1.98 3.17
N ILE A 114 -5.54 3.06 3.94
CA ILE A 114 -4.71 3.14 5.15
C ILE A 114 -5.17 2.10 6.17
N MET A 115 -6.47 1.92 6.36
CA MET A 115 -7.01 0.90 7.28
C MET A 115 -6.57 -0.50 6.89
N GLY A 116 -6.58 -0.86 5.60
CA GLY A 116 -6.10 -2.16 5.14
C GLY A 116 -4.62 -2.39 5.46
N LEU A 117 -3.80 -1.37 5.26
CA LEU A 117 -2.37 -1.44 5.61
C LEU A 117 -2.12 -1.51 7.12
N ILE A 118 -2.91 -0.78 7.92
CA ILE A 118 -2.85 -0.85 9.40
C ILE A 118 -3.20 -2.25 9.88
N GLU A 119 -4.29 -2.85 9.39
CA GLU A 119 -4.69 -4.21 9.78
C GLU A 119 -3.63 -5.23 9.43
N TYR A 120 -3.07 -5.17 8.23
CA TYR A 120 -1.97 -6.04 7.82
C TYR A 120 -0.74 -5.88 8.74
N THR A 121 -0.34 -4.64 9.00
CA THR A 121 0.81 -4.34 9.85
C THR A 121 0.63 -4.87 11.28
N LYS A 122 -0.54 -4.69 11.87
CA LYS A 122 -0.86 -5.22 13.21
C LYS A 122 -0.81 -6.74 13.24
N TRP A 123 -1.35 -7.39 12.22
CA TRP A 123 -1.25 -8.85 12.08
C TRP A 123 0.21 -9.30 11.99
N LYS A 124 1.01 -8.67 11.14
CA LYS A 124 2.44 -8.97 10.97
C LYS A 124 3.22 -8.83 12.28
N ILE A 125 3.03 -7.73 13.01
CA ILE A 125 3.69 -7.50 14.31
C ILE A 125 3.30 -8.60 15.32
N LYS A 126 2.04 -9.02 15.35
CA LYS A 126 1.58 -10.11 16.23
C LYS A 126 2.29 -11.43 15.90
N GLU A 127 2.36 -11.79 14.62
CA GLU A 127 3.07 -12.99 14.16
C GLU A 127 4.56 -12.97 14.54
N GLU A 128 5.25 -11.83 14.35
CA GLU A 128 6.64 -11.65 14.76
C GLU A 128 6.83 -11.89 16.26
N THR A 129 5.93 -11.36 17.10
CA THR A 129 5.99 -11.50 18.57
C THR A 129 5.74 -12.95 19.01
N GLU A 130 4.80 -13.67 18.39
CA GLU A 130 4.49 -15.06 18.70
C GLU A 130 5.66 -15.99 18.32
N HIS A 131 6.32 -15.76 17.17
CA HIS A 131 7.51 -16.52 16.75
C HIS A 131 8.68 -16.36 17.72
N ILE A 132 8.95 -15.15 18.21
CA ILE A 132 10.02 -14.88 19.20
C ILE A 132 9.72 -15.61 20.51
N SER A 133 8.47 -15.58 20.98
CA SER A 133 8.02 -16.26 22.20
C SER A 133 8.16 -17.79 22.12
N THR A 134 7.95 -18.39 20.93
CA THR A 134 8.08 -19.84 20.72
C THR A 134 9.54 -20.26 20.66
N SER A 135 10.41 -19.50 20.01
CA SER A 135 11.86 -19.77 19.92
C SER A 135 12.54 -19.70 21.29
N SER A 136 12.17 -18.76 22.16
CA SER A 136 12.74 -18.65 23.51
C SER A 136 12.33 -19.80 24.43
N LYS A 137 11.14 -20.40 24.23
CA LYS A 137 10.71 -21.60 24.99
C LYS A 137 11.44 -22.87 24.58
N GLN A 138 11.85 -23.00 23.32
CA GLN A 138 12.62 -24.15 22.84
C GLN A 138 14.08 -24.14 23.31
N SER A 139 14.68 -22.97 23.51
CA SER A 139 16.06 -22.88 24.05
C SER A 139 16.19 -23.15 25.53
N ILE A 140 15.11 -23.11 26.33
CA ILE A 140 15.09 -23.40 27.76
C ILE A 140 14.79 -24.89 28.03
N GLY A 141 14.31 -25.64 27.07
CA GLY A 141 13.91 -27.04 27.20
C GLY A 141 15.04 -28.07 26.96
N ASN A 142 16.26 -27.66 26.65
CA ASN A 142 17.40 -28.53 26.29
C ASN A 142 18.53 -28.53 27.36
N HIS A 143 18.14 -28.59 28.61
CA HIS A 143 19.08 -28.90 29.73
C HIS A 143 18.57 -30.01 30.60
#